data_cae15fb99a5c73262bc4e8623e89a223
#
_entry.id   cae15fb99a5c73262bc4e8623e89a223
#
_cell.length_a   1.000
_cell.length_b   1.000
_cell.length_c   1.000
_cell.angle_alpha   90.00
_cell.angle_beta   90.00
_cell.angle_gamma   90.00
#
_symmetry.space_group_name_H-M   'P 1'
#
loop_
_entity.id
_entity.type
_entity.pdbx_description
1 polymer ?
#
loop_
_entity_poly.entity_id
_entity_poly.type
_entity_poly.pdbx_seq_one_letter_code
_entity_poly.pdbx_strand_id
1 'polypeptide(L)'
;MSSQKDGVPYPFQLSSKAVPSSTNGTTVDLNLPLKNVRGRIPAIQASQLRSMMLEAYNDPSKIVAHVCSYDGLSSRLVEEAGFPVVFLAGYAVASSYGLPDTGYIAMQEMCNKIQETVRMTSVPVMADGDTGYGSPMNVKRTVECFAAAGAAGVMIEDQTWPKRKFYLSWSKIEGNLSSAVAGCGHTKGKSVVSRGEAYARVQAAVDARNQGQDIFILARTDALIHGWDEAITRAREFERIGVDAVFVEALPDRQAMRRCVEELQLPTFANIIEGGKTENLSASDLAQLGFAAVAYPWTLVAAKLKSIRDTLDGLKLSMTRGAPPVILGYSEVCKGVGFHKYWVGIFLIGADILLI
;
A
#
# COMPACT_ATOMS: atom_id res chain seq x y z
N MET A 1 -37.05 -2.46 21.44
CA MET A 1 -35.91 -1.66 21.94
C MET A 1 -34.82 -1.79 20.91
N SER A 2 -34.68 -0.80 20.04
CA SER A 2 -33.73 -0.75 18.95
C SER A 2 -32.43 -0.16 19.47
N SER A 3 -31.33 -0.93 19.47
CA SER A 3 -30.01 -0.42 19.75
C SER A 3 -29.46 0.23 18.48
N GLN A 4 -29.48 1.54 18.40
CA GLN A 4 -28.66 2.30 17.49
C GLN A 4 -27.17 2.00 17.82
N LYS A 5 -26.45 1.46 16.87
CA LYS A 5 -24.99 1.46 16.88
C LYS A 5 -24.55 2.85 16.44
N ASP A 6 -24.07 3.64 17.37
CA ASP A 6 -23.38 4.90 17.08
C ASP A 6 -22.12 4.59 16.27
N GLY A 7 -22.22 4.79 14.96
CA GLY A 7 -21.08 4.77 14.07
C GLY A 7 -20.23 6.01 14.36
N VAL A 8 -18.97 5.83 14.74
CA VAL A 8 -17.99 6.90 14.80
C VAL A 8 -17.89 7.51 13.40
N PRO A 9 -18.19 8.78 13.20
CA PRO A 9 -18.11 9.38 11.88
C PRO A 9 -16.62 9.46 11.48
N TYR A 10 -16.30 8.80 10.38
CA TYR A 10 -15.00 8.97 9.74
C TYR A 10 -14.92 10.44 9.27
N PRO A 11 -13.84 11.19 9.55
CA PRO A 11 -13.80 12.63 9.28
C PRO A 11 -13.75 12.98 7.78
N PHE A 12 -13.83 12.00 6.90
CA PHE A 12 -13.77 12.19 5.46
C PHE A 12 -15.11 11.83 4.79
N GLN A 13 -16.09 12.72 4.87
CA GLN A 13 -17.19 12.70 3.91
C GLN A 13 -16.69 13.30 2.59
N LEU A 14 -16.62 12.46 1.55
CA LEU A 14 -16.47 12.94 0.18
C LEU A 14 -17.65 13.84 -0.16
N SER A 15 -17.45 15.14 -0.09
CA SER A 15 -18.39 16.09 -0.64
C SER A 15 -18.33 15.99 -2.17
N SER A 16 -19.43 15.74 -2.82
CA SER A 16 -19.62 15.74 -4.27
C SER A 16 -19.55 17.16 -4.88
N LYS A 17 -18.66 18.04 -4.37
CA LYS A 17 -18.44 19.35 -4.94
C LYS A 17 -17.26 19.29 -5.89
N ALA A 18 -17.50 19.76 -7.11
CA ALA A 18 -16.54 19.90 -8.18
C ALA A 18 -15.18 20.42 -7.68
N VAL A 19 -14.11 19.75 -8.09
CA VAL A 19 -12.73 20.14 -7.83
C VAL A 19 -12.48 21.53 -8.43
N PRO A 20 -11.99 22.52 -7.65
CA PRO A 20 -11.60 23.81 -8.23
C PRO A 20 -10.35 23.60 -9.11
N SER A 21 -10.47 23.97 -10.37
CA SER A 21 -9.35 24.03 -11.31
C SER A 21 -8.46 25.21 -10.97
N SER A 22 -7.36 25.01 -10.27
CA SER A 22 -6.15 25.84 -10.40
C SER A 22 -5.04 25.36 -9.47
N THR A 23 -4.12 24.61 -9.98
CA THR A 23 -2.72 24.59 -9.53
C THR A 23 -1.87 24.45 -10.79
N ASN A 24 -0.68 25.05 -10.80
CA ASN A 24 0.28 25.10 -11.90
C ASN A 24 0.82 23.74 -12.33
N GLY A 25 -0.05 22.85 -12.67
CA GLY A 25 0.18 21.59 -13.32
C GLY A 25 -0.70 21.55 -14.54
N THR A 26 -0.17 21.28 -15.69
CA THR A 26 -0.82 21.14 -16.98
C THR A 26 -2.25 20.63 -16.83
N THR A 27 -3.23 21.51 -17.02
CA THR A 27 -4.63 21.15 -17.16
C THR A 27 -4.72 20.16 -18.32
N VAL A 28 -5.08 18.93 -18.04
CA VAL A 28 -5.37 17.97 -19.09
C VAL A 28 -6.71 18.38 -19.68
N ASP A 29 -6.69 18.95 -20.88
CA ASP A 29 -7.88 19.18 -21.66
C ASP A 29 -8.41 17.82 -22.14
N LEU A 30 -9.46 17.34 -21.48
CA LEU A 30 -10.11 16.07 -21.83
C LEU A 30 -10.77 16.05 -23.21
N ASN A 31 -10.82 17.22 -23.89
CA ASN A 31 -11.34 17.35 -25.24
C ASN A 31 -10.25 17.30 -26.33
N LEU A 32 -8.96 17.18 -25.95
CA LEU A 32 -7.91 16.99 -26.93
C LEU A 32 -8.05 15.61 -27.57
N PRO A 33 -8.09 15.52 -28.93
CA PRO A 33 -8.08 14.23 -29.61
C PRO A 33 -6.83 13.47 -29.16
N LEU A 34 -7.00 12.24 -28.70
CA LEU A 34 -5.91 11.32 -28.35
C LEU A 34 -5.02 11.17 -29.59
N LYS A 35 -4.01 12.04 -29.70
CA LYS A 35 -2.96 11.82 -30.68
C LYS A 35 -2.24 10.55 -30.24
N ASN A 36 -2.06 9.64 -31.17
CA ASN A 36 -1.23 8.42 -31.08
C ASN A 36 0.26 8.78 -30.93
N VAL A 37 0.57 9.61 -29.98
CA VAL A 37 1.93 9.82 -29.49
C VAL A 37 2.07 8.84 -28.35
N ARG A 38 3.20 8.20 -28.20
CA ARG A 38 3.61 7.57 -26.94
C ARG A 38 3.59 8.65 -25.85
N GLY A 39 2.39 9.12 -25.53
CA GLY A 39 2.10 10.24 -24.67
C GLY A 39 1.39 9.74 -23.42
N ARG A 40 1.49 10.48 -22.35
CA ARG A 40 0.87 10.18 -21.06
C ARG A 40 -0.60 9.83 -21.25
N ILE A 41 -0.98 8.63 -20.90
CA ILE A 41 -2.36 8.25 -20.70
C ILE A 41 -2.73 8.67 -19.28
N PRO A 42 -3.58 9.71 -19.08
CA PRO A 42 -3.98 10.12 -17.74
C PRO A 42 -4.68 8.98 -17.01
N ALA A 43 -4.28 8.73 -15.75
CA ALA A 43 -4.95 7.80 -14.86
C ALA A 43 -5.73 8.60 -13.81
N ILE A 44 -7.06 8.42 -13.80
CA ILE A 44 -7.95 9.12 -12.86
C ILE A 44 -7.53 8.80 -11.41
N GLN A 45 -7.29 7.54 -11.10
CA GLN A 45 -6.89 7.11 -9.76
C GLN A 45 -5.54 7.69 -9.34
N ALA A 46 -4.56 7.81 -10.25
CA ALA A 46 -3.28 8.45 -9.94
C ALA A 46 -3.45 9.95 -9.63
N SER A 47 -4.31 10.62 -10.41
CA SER A 47 -4.65 12.02 -10.18
C SER A 47 -5.38 12.24 -8.85
N GLN A 48 -6.33 11.35 -8.50
CA GLN A 48 -7.02 11.36 -7.21
C GLN A 48 -6.05 11.15 -6.06
N LEU A 49 -5.15 10.18 -6.16
CA LEU A 49 -4.14 9.92 -5.12
C LEU A 49 -3.25 11.14 -4.90
N ARG A 50 -2.74 11.77 -5.98
CA ARG A 50 -1.94 13.02 -5.87
C ARG A 50 -2.72 14.13 -5.20
N SER A 51 -3.98 14.33 -5.58
CA SER A 51 -4.83 15.37 -4.99
C SER A 51 -5.02 15.16 -3.49
N MET A 52 -5.35 13.94 -3.06
CA MET A 52 -5.51 13.60 -1.64
C MET A 52 -4.21 13.80 -0.86
N MET A 53 -3.07 13.39 -1.43
CA MET A 53 -1.76 13.54 -0.80
C MET A 53 -1.35 15.01 -0.63
N LEU A 54 -1.59 15.84 -1.65
CA LEU A 54 -1.32 17.27 -1.59
C LEU A 54 -2.26 18.00 -0.62
N GLU A 55 -3.53 17.60 -0.58
CA GLU A 55 -4.49 18.16 0.37
C GLU A 55 -4.07 17.85 1.82
N ALA A 56 -3.68 16.60 2.11
CA ALA A 56 -3.21 16.22 3.43
C ALA A 56 -1.85 16.88 3.79
N TYR A 57 -0.97 17.06 2.84
CA TYR A 57 0.30 17.78 3.04
C TYR A 57 0.10 19.24 3.42
N ASN A 58 -0.92 19.90 2.86
CA ASN A 58 -1.21 21.31 3.11
C ASN A 58 -2.16 21.55 4.30
N ASP A 59 -2.76 20.50 4.85
CA ASP A 59 -3.74 20.60 5.94
C ASP A 59 -3.42 19.57 7.03
N PRO A 60 -2.81 20.00 8.16
CA PRO A 60 -2.42 19.09 9.25
C PRO A 60 -3.60 18.47 10.01
N SER A 61 -4.83 18.80 9.66
CA SER A 61 -6.01 18.09 10.15
C SER A 61 -6.34 16.84 9.34
N LYS A 62 -5.66 16.62 8.21
CA LYS A 62 -5.93 15.54 7.24
C LYS A 62 -4.75 14.58 7.16
N ILE A 63 -5.08 13.32 6.91
CA ILE A 63 -4.11 12.27 6.61
C ILE A 63 -4.76 11.20 5.73
N VAL A 64 -4.04 10.69 4.76
CA VAL A 64 -4.53 9.62 3.88
C VAL A 64 -4.16 8.27 4.46
N ALA A 65 -5.15 7.52 4.94
CA ALA A 65 -4.92 6.18 5.48
C ALA A 65 -4.80 5.15 4.35
N HIS A 66 -3.66 4.45 4.29
CA HIS A 66 -3.35 3.37 3.37
C HIS A 66 -3.47 2.03 4.11
N VAL A 67 -4.65 1.41 4.10
CA VAL A 67 -4.82 0.09 4.70
C VAL A 67 -4.31 -0.97 3.75
N CYS A 68 -3.39 -1.81 4.26
CA CYS A 68 -2.74 -2.81 3.43
C CYS A 68 -3.59 -4.07 3.30
N SER A 69 -3.85 -4.43 2.05
CA SER A 69 -4.60 -5.62 1.64
C SER A 69 -3.71 -6.59 0.84
N TYR A 70 -4.24 -7.73 0.46
CA TYR A 70 -3.48 -8.81 -0.19
C TYR A 70 -4.26 -9.55 -1.28
N ASP A 71 -5.55 -9.25 -1.47
CA ASP A 71 -6.41 -9.85 -2.48
C ASP A 71 -7.65 -8.97 -2.74
N GLY A 72 -8.48 -9.36 -3.73
CA GLY A 72 -9.66 -8.61 -4.11
C GLY A 72 -10.72 -8.53 -3.01
N LEU A 73 -10.86 -9.57 -2.16
CA LEU A 73 -11.83 -9.55 -1.07
C LEU A 73 -11.40 -8.58 0.04
N SER A 74 -10.15 -8.69 0.52
CA SER A 74 -9.64 -7.79 1.55
C SER A 74 -9.62 -6.35 1.08
N SER A 75 -9.30 -6.10 -0.20
CA SER A 75 -9.30 -4.77 -0.80
C SER A 75 -10.69 -4.14 -0.85
N ARG A 76 -11.70 -4.93 -1.26
CA ARG A 76 -13.08 -4.48 -1.26
C ARG A 76 -13.59 -4.15 0.14
N LEU A 77 -13.23 -4.96 1.15
CA LEU A 77 -13.61 -4.69 2.54
C LEU A 77 -12.96 -3.42 3.09
N VAL A 78 -11.74 -3.09 2.66
CA VAL A 78 -11.09 -1.81 2.98
C VAL A 78 -11.89 -0.64 2.41
N GLU A 79 -12.29 -0.70 1.14
CA GLU A 79 -13.14 0.33 0.53
C GLU A 79 -14.53 0.41 1.19
N GLU A 80 -15.18 -0.73 1.44
CA GLU A 80 -16.49 -0.78 2.13
C GLU A 80 -16.44 -0.19 3.55
N ALA A 81 -15.26 -0.25 4.21
CA ALA A 81 -15.01 0.41 5.49
C ALA A 81 -14.80 1.92 5.37
N GLY A 82 -14.74 2.49 4.16
CA GLY A 82 -14.61 3.92 3.89
C GLY A 82 -13.17 4.42 3.81
N PHE A 83 -12.17 3.55 3.71
CA PHE A 83 -10.78 3.99 3.51
C PHE A 83 -10.57 4.48 2.07
N PRO A 84 -9.87 5.62 1.90
CA PRO A 84 -9.79 6.30 0.61
C PRO A 84 -8.76 5.68 -0.36
N VAL A 85 -7.88 4.81 0.14
CA VAL A 85 -6.80 4.16 -0.64
C VAL A 85 -6.61 2.74 -0.16
N VAL A 86 -6.46 1.83 -1.10
CA VAL A 86 -6.00 0.46 -0.85
C VAL A 86 -4.50 0.37 -1.12
N PHE A 87 -3.75 -0.27 -0.24
CA PHE A 87 -2.32 -0.51 -0.45
C PHE A 87 -2.04 -2.02 -0.53
N LEU A 88 -1.58 -2.48 -1.69
CA LEU A 88 -1.05 -3.84 -1.85
C LEU A 88 0.41 -3.86 -1.37
N ALA A 89 0.61 -4.15 -0.08
CA ALA A 89 1.94 -4.25 0.51
C ALA A 89 2.58 -5.60 0.19
N GLY A 90 3.87 -5.61 -0.14
CA GLY A 90 4.63 -6.83 -0.48
C GLY A 90 4.53 -7.90 0.61
N TYR A 91 4.66 -7.50 1.89
CA TYR A 91 4.44 -8.37 3.04
C TYR A 91 3.05 -9.05 3.04
N ALA A 92 2.00 -8.26 2.84
CA ALA A 92 0.63 -8.78 2.87
C ALA A 92 0.36 -9.72 1.69
N VAL A 93 0.84 -9.36 0.50
CA VAL A 93 0.75 -10.21 -0.70
C VAL A 93 1.55 -11.50 -0.52
N ALA A 94 2.82 -11.45 -0.04
CA ALA A 94 3.60 -12.63 0.25
C ALA A 94 2.87 -13.58 1.21
N SER A 95 2.23 -13.04 2.27
CA SER A 95 1.44 -13.82 3.22
C SER A 95 0.26 -14.57 2.56
N SER A 96 -0.30 -14.03 1.47
CA SER A 96 -1.39 -14.67 0.74
C SER A 96 -0.95 -15.91 -0.04
N TYR A 97 0.34 -15.99 -0.36
CA TYR A 97 0.99 -17.16 -0.95
C TYR A 97 1.60 -18.11 0.11
N GLY A 98 1.45 -17.79 1.41
CA GLY A 98 2.09 -18.56 2.49
C GLY A 98 3.60 -18.34 2.57
N LEU A 99 4.12 -17.25 2.01
CA LEU A 99 5.53 -16.94 1.92
C LEU A 99 5.90 -15.79 2.88
N PRO A 100 7.14 -15.78 3.41
CA PRO A 100 7.66 -14.63 4.13
C PRO A 100 8.03 -13.50 3.15
N ASP A 101 8.05 -12.25 3.64
CA ASP A 101 8.49 -11.08 2.89
C ASP A 101 10.03 -11.03 2.79
N THR A 102 10.58 -11.81 1.87
CA THR A 102 12.02 -11.96 1.68
C THR A 102 12.47 -11.87 0.22
N GLY A 103 11.58 -11.40 -0.67
CA GLY A 103 11.88 -11.28 -2.09
C GLY A 103 11.52 -12.52 -2.91
N TYR A 104 10.59 -13.33 -2.43
CA TYR A 104 10.07 -14.48 -3.19
C TYR A 104 9.01 -14.09 -4.22
N ILE A 105 8.26 -13.02 -3.96
CA ILE A 105 7.21 -12.59 -4.89
C ILE A 105 7.83 -12.01 -6.15
N ALA A 106 7.40 -12.51 -7.30
CA ALA A 106 7.82 -11.99 -8.59
C ALA A 106 6.97 -10.77 -9.00
N MET A 107 7.55 -9.89 -9.83
CA MET A 107 6.84 -8.72 -10.37
C MET A 107 5.49 -9.09 -11.01
N GLN A 108 5.43 -10.20 -11.75
CA GLN A 108 4.18 -10.63 -12.42
C GLN A 108 3.10 -11.05 -11.42
N GLU A 109 3.48 -11.67 -10.29
CA GLU A 109 2.54 -12.03 -9.23
C GLU A 109 1.93 -10.78 -8.60
N MET A 110 2.73 -9.74 -8.38
CA MET A 110 2.23 -8.44 -7.91
C MET A 110 1.33 -7.79 -8.98
N CYS A 111 1.68 -7.81 -10.27
CA CYS A 111 0.80 -7.31 -11.34
C CYS A 111 -0.57 -8.01 -11.34
N ASN A 112 -0.59 -9.33 -11.14
CA ASN A 112 -1.83 -10.10 -11.05
C ASN A 112 -2.69 -9.66 -9.85
N LYS A 113 -2.05 -9.39 -8.70
CA LYS A 113 -2.74 -8.86 -7.50
C LYS A 113 -3.27 -7.45 -7.71
N ILE A 114 -2.53 -6.59 -8.41
CA ILE A 114 -3.01 -5.25 -8.79
C ILE A 114 -4.26 -5.37 -9.65
N GLN A 115 -4.23 -6.18 -10.71
CA GLN A 115 -5.39 -6.38 -11.60
C GLN A 115 -6.59 -6.99 -10.88
N GLU A 116 -6.37 -7.93 -9.96
CA GLU A 116 -7.41 -8.50 -9.11
C GLU A 116 -8.08 -7.41 -8.27
N THR A 117 -7.29 -6.57 -7.61
CA THR A 117 -7.76 -5.50 -6.72
C THR A 117 -8.48 -4.38 -7.47
N VAL A 118 -7.89 -3.88 -8.54
CA VAL A 118 -8.47 -2.78 -9.35
C VAL A 118 -9.85 -3.15 -9.92
N ARG A 119 -10.10 -4.43 -10.20
CA ARG A 119 -11.44 -4.90 -10.61
C ARG A 119 -12.47 -4.90 -9.49
N MET A 120 -12.03 -4.92 -8.23
CA MET A 120 -12.90 -5.06 -7.05
C MET A 120 -13.12 -3.74 -6.31
N THR A 121 -12.32 -2.70 -6.60
CA THR A 121 -12.34 -1.41 -5.90
C THR A 121 -12.43 -0.25 -6.89
N SER A 122 -13.03 0.86 -6.46
CA SER A 122 -13.06 2.12 -7.21
C SER A 122 -12.07 3.16 -6.67
N VAL A 123 -11.55 2.97 -5.47
CA VAL A 123 -10.55 3.83 -4.85
C VAL A 123 -9.14 3.58 -5.44
N PRO A 124 -8.24 4.56 -5.39
CA PRO A 124 -6.85 4.37 -5.82
C PRO A 124 -6.16 3.18 -5.17
N VAL A 125 -5.43 2.40 -5.98
CA VAL A 125 -4.62 1.27 -5.53
C VAL A 125 -3.15 1.66 -5.56
N MET A 126 -2.54 1.74 -4.39
CA MET A 126 -1.10 1.84 -4.21
C MET A 126 -0.49 0.44 -4.20
N ALA A 127 0.66 0.21 -4.83
CA ALA A 127 1.32 -1.08 -4.84
C ALA A 127 2.78 -1.00 -4.39
N ASP A 128 3.21 -2.00 -3.65
CA ASP A 128 4.60 -2.17 -3.26
C ASP A 128 5.40 -2.73 -4.45
N GLY A 129 6.33 -1.95 -4.95
CA GLY A 129 7.25 -2.34 -6.02
C GLY A 129 8.56 -2.92 -5.48
N ASP A 130 8.66 -3.12 -4.16
CA ASP A 130 9.89 -3.57 -3.50
C ASP A 130 11.09 -2.73 -3.99
N THR A 131 12.16 -3.39 -4.41
CA THR A 131 13.36 -2.74 -4.99
C THR A 131 13.28 -2.58 -6.51
N GLY A 132 12.11 -2.85 -7.12
CA GLY A 132 11.89 -2.84 -8.57
C GLY A 132 12.27 -4.14 -9.27
N TYR A 133 12.47 -5.23 -8.53
CA TYR A 133 12.73 -6.59 -9.03
C TYR A 133 13.99 -6.73 -9.88
N GLY A 134 15.03 -5.92 -9.62
CA GLY A 134 16.34 -6.04 -10.28
C GLY A 134 17.10 -4.72 -10.41
N SER A 135 17.73 -4.50 -11.57
CA SER A 135 18.49 -3.27 -11.88
C SER A 135 17.57 -2.07 -12.10
N PRO A 136 18.07 -0.84 -12.22
CA PRO A 136 17.26 0.34 -12.56
C PRO A 136 16.38 0.16 -13.81
N MET A 137 16.84 -0.61 -14.82
CA MET A 137 16.02 -0.92 -16.00
C MET A 137 14.85 -1.84 -15.67
N ASN A 138 14.99 -2.72 -14.67
CA ASN A 138 13.87 -3.51 -14.16
C ASN A 138 12.87 -2.64 -13.41
N VAL A 139 13.34 -1.65 -12.63
CA VAL A 139 12.47 -0.67 -11.96
C VAL A 139 11.58 0.05 -12.97
N LYS A 140 12.16 0.55 -14.06
CA LYS A 140 11.41 1.21 -15.14
C LYS A 140 10.29 0.29 -15.65
N ARG A 141 10.64 -0.96 -15.98
CA ARG A 141 9.66 -1.97 -16.43
C ARG A 141 8.60 -2.25 -15.39
N THR A 142 8.96 -2.33 -14.11
CA THR A 142 8.02 -2.56 -13.00
C THR A 142 6.98 -1.45 -12.94
N VAL A 143 7.41 -0.19 -13.01
CA VAL A 143 6.51 0.97 -13.02
C VAL A 143 5.56 0.93 -14.22
N GLU A 144 6.08 0.61 -15.42
CA GLU A 144 5.28 0.45 -16.64
C GLU A 144 4.25 -0.67 -16.50
N CYS A 145 4.65 -1.83 -15.96
CA CYS A 145 3.75 -2.97 -15.77
C CYS A 145 2.69 -2.70 -14.70
N PHE A 146 3.03 -2.03 -13.60
CA PHE A 146 2.10 -1.69 -12.53
C PHE A 146 1.07 -0.66 -12.98
N ALA A 147 1.50 0.37 -13.72
CA ALA A 147 0.60 1.32 -14.34
C ALA A 147 -0.35 0.64 -15.34
N ALA A 148 0.17 -0.25 -16.18
CA ALA A 148 -0.64 -1.05 -17.12
C ALA A 148 -1.61 -2.02 -16.41
N ALA A 149 -1.26 -2.50 -15.22
CA ALA A 149 -2.14 -3.31 -14.38
C ALA A 149 -3.23 -2.47 -13.68
N GLY A 150 -3.13 -1.14 -13.69
CA GLY A 150 -4.11 -0.21 -13.14
C GLY A 150 -3.74 0.38 -11.78
N ALA A 151 -2.51 0.23 -11.31
CA ALA A 151 -2.06 0.87 -10.08
C ALA A 151 -2.09 2.40 -10.20
N ALA A 152 -2.61 3.07 -9.17
CA ALA A 152 -2.57 4.51 -9.04
C ALA A 152 -1.20 5.01 -8.57
N GLY A 153 -0.48 4.19 -7.82
CA GLY A 153 0.85 4.50 -7.31
C GLY A 153 1.72 3.28 -7.09
N VAL A 154 3.02 3.51 -7.03
CA VAL A 154 4.03 2.50 -6.74
C VAL A 154 5.02 3.02 -5.70
N MET A 155 5.39 2.17 -4.74
CA MET A 155 6.49 2.41 -3.81
C MET A 155 7.74 1.69 -4.31
N ILE A 156 8.88 2.38 -4.33
CA ILE A 156 10.20 1.81 -4.64
C ILE A 156 11.15 2.09 -3.48
N GLU A 157 11.89 1.08 -3.06
CA GLU A 157 12.78 1.15 -1.90
C GLU A 157 14.26 0.90 -2.24
N ASP A 158 15.13 1.39 -1.37
CA ASP A 158 16.60 1.27 -1.50
C ASP A 158 17.20 0.05 -0.76
N GLN A 159 16.37 -0.90 -0.32
CA GLN A 159 16.86 -2.14 0.29
C GLN A 159 17.68 -2.99 -0.71
N THR A 160 18.54 -3.85 -0.15
CA THR A 160 19.16 -4.92 -0.94
C THR A 160 18.14 -5.99 -1.30
N TRP A 161 18.28 -6.59 -2.49
CA TRP A 161 17.43 -7.66 -2.99
C TRP A 161 18.22 -8.94 -3.27
N PRO A 162 17.76 -10.11 -2.87
CA PRO A 162 16.62 -10.38 -1.98
C PRO A 162 16.81 -9.78 -0.58
N LYS A 163 15.70 -9.51 0.14
CA LYS A 163 15.70 -8.93 1.50
C LYS A 163 16.36 -9.90 2.50
N ARG A 164 17.71 -9.92 2.63
CA ARG A 164 18.41 -10.86 3.53
C ARG A 164 19.75 -10.35 4.02
N LYS A 165 20.18 -10.87 5.20
CA LYS A 165 21.61 -10.90 5.57
C LYS A 165 22.32 -12.06 4.87
N PHE A 166 23.50 -11.79 4.34
CA PHE A 166 24.38 -12.82 3.83
C PHE A 166 25.01 -13.58 5.03
N TYR A 167 24.76 -14.89 5.15
CA TYR A 167 25.48 -15.71 6.13
C TYR A 167 26.72 -16.30 5.50
N LEU A 168 27.85 -15.93 6.06
CA LEU A 168 29.16 -16.41 5.61
C LEU A 168 29.54 -17.80 6.18
N SER A 169 28.74 -18.40 7.07
CA SER A 169 29.11 -19.68 7.68
C SER A 169 27.93 -20.48 8.22
N TRP A 170 27.81 -21.72 7.81
CA TRP A 170 26.89 -22.73 8.38
C TRP A 170 27.08 -22.96 9.88
N SER A 171 28.32 -22.82 10.39
CA SER A 171 28.66 -23.04 11.80
C SER A 171 28.03 -22.05 12.79
N LYS A 172 27.41 -20.96 12.32
CA LYS A 172 26.70 -19.99 13.17
C LYS A 172 25.18 -20.18 13.20
N ILE A 173 24.63 -21.16 12.48
CA ILE A 173 23.19 -21.40 12.39
C ILE A 173 22.65 -22.16 13.60
N GLU A 174 23.49 -22.98 14.25
CA GLU A 174 23.03 -23.86 15.36
C GLU A 174 22.73 -23.14 16.68
N GLY A 175 23.14 -21.89 16.86
CA GLY A 175 23.05 -21.18 18.14
C GLY A 175 21.89 -20.20 18.35
N ASN A 176 21.26 -19.66 17.30
CA ASN A 176 20.17 -18.68 17.46
C ASN A 176 19.34 -18.49 16.16
N LEU A 177 18.46 -19.42 15.90
CA LEU A 177 17.57 -19.37 14.72
C LEU A 177 16.54 -18.21 14.80
N SER A 178 16.27 -17.67 16.00
CA SER A 178 15.27 -16.62 16.21
C SER A 178 15.67 -15.21 15.76
N SER A 179 16.95 -14.97 15.43
CA SER A 179 17.48 -13.65 15.10
C SER A 179 17.82 -13.44 13.62
N ALA A 180 17.53 -14.40 12.75
CA ALA A 180 18.14 -14.49 11.43
C ALA A 180 17.21 -14.20 10.24
N VAL A 181 15.96 -13.82 10.47
CA VAL A 181 15.01 -13.57 9.37
C VAL A 181 14.97 -12.07 9.08
N ALA A 182 15.62 -11.66 8.01
CA ALA A 182 15.45 -10.33 7.44
C ALA A 182 14.26 -10.37 6.45
N GLY A 183 13.39 -9.39 6.53
CA GLY A 183 12.21 -9.27 5.70
C GLY A 183 11.73 -7.82 5.72
N CYS A 184 10.64 -7.55 6.39
CA CYS A 184 10.04 -6.24 6.58
C CYS A 184 11.03 -5.20 7.17
N GLY A 185 10.83 -3.92 6.89
CA GLY A 185 11.64 -2.80 7.38
C GLY A 185 11.88 -2.74 8.89
N HIS A 186 11.02 -3.37 9.69
CA HIS A 186 11.15 -3.49 11.14
C HIS A 186 11.99 -4.70 11.60
N THR A 187 12.41 -5.60 10.71
CA THR A 187 13.22 -6.77 11.08
C THR A 187 14.68 -6.42 11.30
N LYS A 188 15.40 -7.30 12.04
CA LYS A 188 16.85 -7.15 12.23
C LYS A 188 17.59 -7.62 10.99
N GLY A 189 18.64 -6.87 10.61
CA GLY A 189 19.58 -7.32 9.61
C GLY A 189 19.28 -6.93 8.18
N LYS A 190 18.39 -5.97 7.95
CA LYS A 190 18.25 -5.32 6.66
C LYS A 190 19.53 -4.56 6.28
N SER A 191 19.72 -4.38 4.98
CA SER A 191 20.77 -3.54 4.42
C SER A 191 20.21 -2.74 3.24
N VAL A 192 20.88 -1.64 2.92
CA VAL A 192 20.53 -0.80 1.78
C VAL A 192 21.64 -0.84 0.73
N VAL A 193 21.30 -0.56 -0.51
CA VAL A 193 22.25 -0.43 -1.60
C VAL A 193 23.04 0.87 -1.51
N SER A 194 24.08 1.04 -2.33
CA SER A 194 24.81 2.30 -2.43
C SER A 194 23.87 3.46 -2.80
N ARG A 195 24.25 4.70 -2.44
CA ARG A 195 23.51 5.91 -2.86
C ARG A 195 23.32 5.94 -4.36
N GLY A 196 24.37 5.66 -5.13
CA GLY A 196 24.31 5.67 -6.61
C GLY A 196 23.26 4.71 -7.15
N GLU A 197 23.17 3.51 -6.62
CA GLU A 197 22.14 2.54 -7.04
C GLU A 197 20.75 2.95 -6.56
N ALA A 198 20.59 3.43 -5.31
CA ALA A 198 19.32 3.91 -4.79
C ALA A 198 18.75 5.04 -5.66
N TYR A 199 19.59 6.01 -6.00
CA TYR A 199 19.20 7.14 -6.85
C TYR A 199 18.88 6.70 -8.28
N ALA A 200 19.64 5.79 -8.85
CA ALA A 200 19.37 5.25 -10.18
C ALA A 200 18.03 4.48 -10.24
N ARG A 201 17.67 3.73 -9.19
CA ARG A 201 16.35 3.07 -9.09
C ARG A 201 15.21 4.09 -9.08
N VAL A 202 15.31 5.09 -8.22
CA VAL A 202 14.26 6.12 -8.09
C VAL A 202 14.18 6.97 -9.37
N GLN A 203 15.33 7.31 -9.98
CA GLN A 203 15.37 8.01 -11.26
C GLN A 203 14.66 7.20 -12.35
N ALA A 204 14.92 5.89 -12.44
CA ALA A 204 14.27 5.02 -13.42
C ALA A 204 12.74 4.95 -13.24
N ALA A 205 12.25 5.00 -11.99
CA ALA A 205 10.82 5.07 -11.70
C ALA A 205 10.21 6.40 -12.18
N VAL A 206 10.88 7.51 -11.88
CA VAL A 206 10.46 8.85 -12.31
C VAL A 206 10.53 8.99 -13.84
N ASP A 207 11.54 8.42 -14.47
CA ASP A 207 11.66 8.40 -15.94
C ASP A 207 10.53 7.65 -16.60
N ALA A 208 10.11 6.47 -16.07
CA ALA A 208 8.96 5.74 -16.55
C ALA A 208 7.69 6.59 -16.48
N ARG A 209 7.45 7.25 -15.33
CA ARG A 209 6.32 8.18 -15.17
C ARG A 209 6.38 9.31 -16.19
N ASN A 210 7.52 9.97 -16.34
CA ASN A 210 7.69 11.13 -17.21
C ASN A 210 7.61 10.76 -18.71
N GLN A 211 7.89 9.51 -19.05
CA GLN A 211 7.81 8.99 -20.42
C GLN A 211 6.41 8.50 -20.82
N GLY A 212 5.44 8.57 -19.93
CA GLY A 212 4.04 8.35 -20.31
C GLY A 212 3.17 7.57 -19.34
N GLN A 213 3.74 7.04 -18.26
CA GLN A 213 2.98 6.29 -17.26
C GLN A 213 2.45 7.24 -16.19
N ASP A 214 1.15 7.54 -16.20
CA ASP A 214 0.57 8.37 -15.15
C ASP A 214 0.37 7.55 -13.88
N ILE A 215 1.37 7.58 -13.01
CA ILE A 215 1.41 6.82 -11.74
C ILE A 215 2.11 7.66 -10.66
N PHE A 216 1.62 7.58 -9.44
CA PHE A 216 2.22 8.22 -8.26
C PHE A 216 3.47 7.45 -7.82
N ILE A 217 4.59 8.13 -7.59
CA ILE A 217 5.86 7.51 -7.17
C ILE A 217 6.13 7.87 -5.70
N LEU A 218 6.12 6.85 -4.85
CA LEU A 218 6.59 6.92 -3.47
C LEU A 218 7.99 6.31 -3.39
N ALA A 219 8.99 7.10 -2.97
CA ALA A 219 10.32 6.59 -2.72
C ALA A 219 10.53 6.33 -1.23
N ARG A 220 10.97 5.12 -0.89
CA ARG A 220 11.26 4.69 0.47
C ARG A 220 12.75 4.52 0.69
N THR A 221 13.25 5.00 1.83
CA THR A 221 14.60 4.67 2.28
C THR A 221 14.57 3.92 3.60
N ASP A 222 15.35 2.86 3.69
CA ASP A 222 15.62 2.10 4.89
C ASP A 222 16.96 2.48 5.53
N ALA A 223 17.59 3.56 5.06
CA ALA A 223 18.94 3.96 5.43
C ALA A 223 19.08 4.54 6.85
N LEU A 224 17.97 4.66 7.61
CA LEU A 224 18.01 5.03 9.03
C LEU A 224 18.87 4.05 9.86
N ILE A 225 19.08 2.83 9.38
CA ILE A 225 20.05 1.87 9.96
C ILE A 225 21.50 2.36 9.94
N HIS A 226 21.82 3.31 9.09
CA HIS A 226 23.13 3.97 8.97
C HIS A 226 23.16 5.35 9.61
N GLY A 227 22.08 5.74 10.30
CA GLY A 227 21.94 7.00 10.99
C GLY A 227 21.06 8.02 10.25
N TRP A 228 20.73 9.07 10.98
CA TRP A 228 19.80 10.12 10.55
C TRP A 228 20.25 10.80 9.26
N ASP A 229 21.52 11.26 9.25
CA ASP A 229 22.05 12.05 8.13
C ASP A 229 22.05 11.28 6.81
N GLU A 230 22.32 9.95 6.88
CA GLU A 230 22.26 9.10 5.69
C GLU A 230 20.82 8.97 5.17
N ALA A 231 19.85 8.74 6.06
CA ALA A 231 18.45 8.61 5.69
C ALA A 231 17.92 9.90 5.05
N ILE A 232 18.15 11.04 5.69
CA ILE A 232 17.65 12.33 5.21
C ILE A 232 18.38 12.78 3.93
N THR A 233 19.68 12.50 3.81
CA THR A 233 20.41 12.77 2.56
C THR A 233 19.80 12.03 1.38
N ARG A 234 19.44 10.76 1.56
CA ARG A 234 18.77 9.97 0.51
C ARG A 234 17.37 10.48 0.21
N ALA A 235 16.57 10.75 1.25
CA ALA A 235 15.22 11.25 1.08
C ALA A 235 15.18 12.59 0.32
N ARG A 236 16.08 13.54 0.64
CA ARG A 236 16.22 14.81 -0.09
C ARG A 236 16.66 14.62 -1.55
N GLU A 237 17.51 13.64 -1.82
CA GLU A 237 17.88 13.35 -3.19
C GLU A 237 16.70 12.72 -3.96
N PHE A 238 15.86 11.89 -3.33
CA PHE A 238 14.62 11.40 -3.94
C PHE A 238 13.66 12.56 -4.29
N GLU A 239 13.54 13.55 -3.40
CA GLU A 239 12.79 14.78 -3.68
C GLU A 239 13.36 15.50 -4.91
N ARG A 240 14.69 15.68 -4.97
CA ARG A 240 15.36 16.33 -6.10
C ARG A 240 15.17 15.58 -7.43
N ILE A 241 15.14 14.26 -7.40
CA ILE A 241 14.85 13.41 -8.57
C ILE A 241 13.40 13.63 -9.05
N GLY A 242 12.49 14.02 -8.15
CA GLY A 242 11.15 14.43 -8.50
C GLY A 242 10.09 13.36 -8.27
N VAL A 243 10.19 12.59 -7.19
CA VAL A 243 9.11 11.70 -6.73
C VAL A 243 7.89 12.49 -6.25
N ASP A 244 6.76 11.82 -6.05
CA ASP A 244 5.54 12.47 -5.55
C ASP A 244 5.47 12.51 -4.02
N ALA A 245 6.14 11.57 -3.35
CA ALA A 245 6.22 11.50 -1.88
C ALA A 245 7.47 10.71 -1.44
N VAL A 246 7.84 10.86 -0.17
CA VAL A 246 8.96 10.15 0.44
C VAL A 246 8.54 9.40 1.70
N PHE A 247 9.27 8.33 1.99
CA PHE A 247 9.05 7.50 3.15
C PHE A 247 10.39 7.12 3.80
N VAL A 248 10.61 7.56 5.03
CA VAL A 248 11.74 7.14 5.86
C VAL A 248 11.27 6.06 6.83
N GLU A 249 11.76 4.84 6.63
CA GLU A 249 11.29 3.65 7.33
C GLU A 249 11.82 3.59 8.78
N ALA A 250 10.93 3.15 9.69
CA ALA A 250 11.25 2.83 11.09
C ALA A 250 11.70 4.02 11.94
N LEU A 251 11.08 5.18 11.78
CA LEU A 251 11.24 6.31 12.68
C LEU A 251 10.82 5.88 14.10
N PRO A 252 11.67 6.05 15.13
CA PRO A 252 11.44 5.42 16.43
C PRO A 252 10.35 6.11 17.27
N ASP A 253 10.29 7.42 17.27
CA ASP A 253 9.48 8.21 18.19
C ASP A 253 8.95 9.51 17.56
N ARG A 254 8.10 10.21 18.28
CA ARG A 254 7.47 11.48 17.83
C ARG A 254 8.48 12.57 17.49
N GLN A 255 9.63 12.63 18.18
CA GLN A 255 10.65 13.63 17.90
C GLN A 255 11.31 13.38 16.55
N ALA A 256 11.68 12.13 16.28
CA ALA A 256 12.24 11.72 14.99
C ALA A 256 11.21 11.91 13.86
N MET A 257 9.93 11.58 14.11
CA MET A 257 8.84 11.79 13.17
C MET A 257 8.66 13.27 12.80
N ARG A 258 8.57 14.15 13.80
CA ARG A 258 8.46 15.61 13.57
C ARG A 258 9.66 16.14 12.80
N ARG A 259 10.87 15.77 13.23
CA ARG A 259 12.10 16.17 12.57
C ARG A 259 12.16 15.72 11.12
N CYS A 260 11.68 14.50 10.82
CA CYS A 260 11.62 13.98 9.46
C CYS A 260 10.74 14.86 8.55
N VAL A 261 9.55 15.20 9.01
CA VAL A 261 8.62 16.06 8.24
C VAL A 261 9.18 17.47 8.08
N GLU A 262 9.79 18.05 9.12
CA GLU A 262 10.38 19.41 9.06
C GLU A 262 11.58 19.49 8.11
N GLU A 263 12.32 18.41 7.93
CA GLU A 263 13.51 18.37 7.07
C GLU A 263 13.22 18.02 5.60
N LEU A 264 12.01 17.58 5.26
CA LEU A 264 11.60 17.20 3.91
C LEU A 264 10.57 18.18 3.32
N GLN A 265 10.51 18.25 1.99
CA GLN A 265 9.70 19.24 1.27
C GLN A 265 8.54 18.62 0.48
N LEU A 266 8.37 17.30 0.55
CA LEU A 266 7.29 16.55 -0.10
C LEU A 266 6.40 15.87 0.92
N PRO A 267 5.19 15.43 0.52
CA PRO A 267 4.35 14.59 1.34
C PRO A 267 5.12 13.40 1.90
N THR A 268 5.06 13.21 3.22
CA THR A 268 5.75 12.11 3.91
C THR A 268 4.77 11.05 4.36
N PHE A 269 5.23 9.77 4.28
CA PHE A 269 4.52 8.61 4.77
C PHE A 269 4.99 8.19 6.15
N ALA A 270 4.04 7.84 7.02
CA ALA A 270 4.28 7.08 8.24
C ALA A 270 3.89 5.61 8.03
N ASN A 271 4.54 4.72 8.76
CA ASN A 271 4.22 3.29 8.79
C ASN A 271 4.00 2.85 10.23
N ILE A 272 2.78 2.39 10.54
CA ILE A 272 2.43 1.90 11.87
C ILE A 272 2.31 0.38 11.80
N ILE A 273 3.24 -0.27 12.51
CA ILE A 273 3.24 -1.72 12.72
C ILE A 273 3.03 -1.97 14.21
N GLU A 274 1.88 -2.54 14.54
CA GLU A 274 1.49 -2.82 15.91
C GLU A 274 2.53 -3.76 16.59
N GLY A 275 3.12 -3.31 17.68
CA GLY A 275 4.21 -4.03 18.35
C GLY A 275 5.57 -3.94 17.65
N GLY A 276 5.71 -3.10 16.63
CA GLY A 276 6.96 -2.83 15.91
C GLY A 276 7.91 -1.88 16.64
N LYS A 277 8.84 -1.28 15.90
CA LYS A 277 9.87 -0.36 16.43
C LYS A 277 9.38 1.08 16.55
N THR A 278 8.41 1.46 15.73
CA THR A 278 7.84 2.81 15.66
C THR A 278 6.80 2.99 16.76
N GLU A 279 6.77 4.14 17.40
CA GLU A 279 5.73 4.50 18.37
C GLU A 279 4.35 4.39 17.73
N ASN A 280 3.42 3.73 18.42
CA ASN A 280 2.07 3.47 17.91
C ASN A 280 1.20 4.72 18.13
N LEU A 281 1.07 5.55 17.11
CA LEU A 281 0.32 6.80 17.13
C LEU A 281 -1.00 6.67 16.37
N SER A 282 -1.99 7.47 16.76
CA SER A 282 -3.22 7.63 15.99
C SER A 282 -2.95 8.35 14.66
N ALA A 283 -3.83 8.14 13.66
CA ALA A 283 -3.77 8.88 12.41
C ALA A 283 -3.84 10.40 12.65
N SER A 284 -4.66 10.85 13.61
CA SER A 284 -4.76 12.27 14.00
C SER A 284 -3.45 12.82 14.58
N ASP A 285 -2.75 12.05 15.43
CA ASP A 285 -1.45 12.47 15.97
C ASP A 285 -0.41 12.61 14.82
N LEU A 286 -0.41 11.66 13.88
CA LEU A 286 0.49 11.69 12.73
C LEU A 286 0.22 12.87 11.80
N ALA A 287 -1.06 13.19 11.56
CA ALA A 287 -1.46 14.38 10.80
C ALA A 287 -0.95 15.66 11.48
N GLN A 288 -1.09 15.79 12.81
CA GLN A 288 -0.58 16.93 13.58
C GLN A 288 0.95 17.02 13.59
N LEU A 289 1.65 15.90 13.37
CA LEU A 289 3.11 15.90 13.16
C LEU A 289 3.48 16.32 11.73
N GLY A 290 2.51 16.41 10.80
CA GLY A 290 2.69 16.83 9.42
C GLY A 290 2.82 15.69 8.41
N PHE A 291 2.55 14.44 8.77
CA PHE A 291 2.49 13.34 7.82
C PHE A 291 1.26 13.46 6.93
N ALA A 292 1.45 13.30 5.62
CA ALA A 292 0.37 13.31 4.64
C ALA A 292 -0.34 11.95 4.53
N ALA A 293 0.35 10.86 4.87
CA ALA A 293 -0.22 9.53 4.81
C ALA A 293 0.30 8.60 5.92
N VAL A 294 -0.52 7.58 6.23
CA VAL A 294 -0.16 6.49 7.13
C VAL A 294 -0.51 5.15 6.53
N ALA A 295 0.40 4.18 6.60
CA ALA A 295 0.17 2.79 6.20
C ALA A 295 0.03 1.87 7.41
N TYR A 296 -0.86 0.85 7.26
CA TYR A 296 -1.11 -0.19 8.26
C TYR A 296 -0.87 -1.57 7.61
N PRO A 297 0.41 -2.02 7.49
CA PRO A 297 0.75 -3.19 6.67
C PRO A 297 0.39 -4.53 7.33
N TRP A 298 0.33 -4.62 8.65
CA TRP A 298 0.23 -5.89 9.38
C TRP A 298 -1.17 -6.21 9.88
N THR A 299 -2.00 -5.22 10.11
CA THR A 299 -3.30 -5.32 10.78
C THR A 299 -4.19 -6.40 10.19
N LEU A 300 -4.42 -6.40 8.86
CA LEU A 300 -5.29 -7.39 8.22
C LEU A 300 -4.67 -8.79 8.16
N VAL A 301 -3.34 -8.89 8.03
CA VAL A 301 -2.64 -10.19 8.07
C VAL A 301 -2.72 -10.78 9.48
N ALA A 302 -2.52 -9.97 10.52
CA ALA A 302 -2.66 -10.41 11.91
C ALA A 302 -4.08 -10.88 12.22
N ALA A 303 -5.10 -10.12 11.79
CA ALA A 303 -6.50 -10.49 11.93
C ALA A 303 -6.81 -11.83 11.24
N LYS A 304 -6.35 -12.02 9.99
CA LYS A 304 -6.49 -13.26 9.23
C LYS A 304 -5.85 -14.44 9.96
N LEU A 305 -4.60 -14.29 10.41
CA LEU A 305 -3.89 -15.35 11.13
C LEU A 305 -4.62 -15.76 12.41
N LYS A 306 -5.04 -14.76 13.21
CA LYS A 306 -5.76 -15.04 14.46
C LYS A 306 -7.11 -15.71 14.19
N SER A 307 -7.94 -15.12 13.32
CA SER A 307 -9.27 -15.63 13.03
C SER A 307 -9.24 -17.04 12.47
N ILE A 308 -8.32 -17.34 11.55
CA ILE A 308 -8.20 -18.69 10.98
C ILE A 308 -7.77 -19.69 12.06
N ARG A 309 -6.77 -19.35 12.90
CA ARG A 309 -6.31 -20.25 13.97
C ARG A 309 -7.42 -20.55 14.97
N ASP A 310 -8.10 -19.52 15.49
CA ASP A 310 -9.20 -19.68 16.43
C ASP A 310 -10.33 -20.54 15.83
N THR A 311 -10.65 -20.34 14.55
CA THR A 311 -11.67 -21.12 13.84
C THR A 311 -11.27 -22.59 13.69
N LEU A 312 -10.01 -22.85 13.32
CA LEU A 312 -9.50 -24.21 13.18
C LEU A 312 -9.45 -24.96 14.52
N ASP A 313 -9.12 -24.29 15.61
CA ASP A 313 -9.16 -24.87 16.95
C ASP A 313 -10.60 -25.22 17.34
N GLY A 314 -11.57 -24.37 17.05
CA GLY A 314 -12.99 -24.67 17.23
C GLY A 314 -13.48 -25.84 16.38
N LEU A 315 -13.10 -25.87 15.11
CA LEU A 315 -13.41 -27.00 14.22
C LEU A 315 -12.81 -28.30 14.72
N LYS A 316 -11.54 -28.30 15.15
CA LYS A 316 -10.87 -29.45 15.71
C LYS A 316 -11.59 -29.98 16.96
N LEU A 317 -12.07 -29.11 17.83
CA LEU A 317 -12.86 -29.46 18.99
C LEU A 317 -14.19 -30.16 18.58
N SER A 318 -14.85 -29.64 17.54
CA SER A 318 -16.13 -30.20 17.05
C SER A 318 -16.02 -31.58 16.44
N MET A 319 -14.80 -32.07 16.12
CA MET A 319 -14.59 -33.45 15.67
C MET A 319 -14.89 -34.50 16.77
N THR A 320 -14.87 -34.07 18.02
CA THR A 320 -15.11 -34.97 19.17
C THR A 320 -16.35 -34.58 19.98
N ARG A 321 -16.74 -33.30 19.98
CA ARG A 321 -17.90 -32.82 20.74
C ARG A 321 -18.39 -31.47 20.24
N GLY A 322 -19.70 -31.25 20.31
CA GLY A 322 -20.34 -30.00 19.94
C GLY A 322 -20.47 -29.79 18.42
N ALA A 323 -21.04 -28.66 18.04
CA ALA A 323 -21.17 -28.23 16.66
C ALA A 323 -19.97 -27.39 16.21
N PRO A 324 -19.69 -27.30 14.88
CA PRO A 324 -18.71 -26.36 14.34
C PRO A 324 -18.99 -24.92 14.76
N PRO A 325 -17.96 -24.08 14.97
CA PRO A 325 -18.15 -22.68 15.32
C PRO A 325 -18.82 -21.92 14.17
N VAL A 326 -19.78 -21.08 14.50
CA VAL A 326 -20.38 -20.14 13.54
C VAL A 326 -19.72 -18.78 13.75
N ILE A 327 -18.86 -18.36 12.81
CA ILE A 327 -18.17 -17.08 12.86
C ILE A 327 -19.08 -15.97 12.27
N LEU A 328 -19.66 -16.25 11.10
CA LEU A 328 -20.66 -15.43 10.43
C LEU A 328 -21.81 -16.33 9.99
N GLY A 329 -23.04 -15.80 9.97
CA GLY A 329 -24.18 -16.51 9.44
C GLY A 329 -24.08 -16.71 7.92
N TYR A 330 -24.78 -17.73 7.40
CA TYR A 330 -24.79 -18.04 5.96
C TYR A 330 -25.09 -16.80 5.09
N SER A 331 -26.11 -16.04 5.45
CA SER A 331 -26.51 -14.82 4.72
C SER A 331 -25.42 -13.74 4.73
N GLU A 332 -24.71 -13.59 5.87
CA GLU A 332 -23.62 -12.62 6.00
C GLU A 332 -22.42 -13.00 5.12
N VAL A 333 -22.08 -14.29 5.10
CA VAL A 333 -21.02 -14.80 4.21
C VAL A 333 -21.38 -14.56 2.75
N CYS A 334 -22.61 -14.93 2.33
CA CYS A 334 -23.07 -14.71 0.96
C CYS A 334 -23.03 -13.23 0.57
N LYS A 335 -23.49 -12.35 1.45
CA LYS A 335 -23.41 -10.90 1.23
C LYS A 335 -21.94 -10.44 1.15
N GLY A 336 -21.11 -10.89 2.10
CA GLY A 336 -19.70 -10.53 2.19
C GLY A 336 -18.90 -10.91 0.96
N VAL A 337 -19.17 -12.05 0.31
CA VAL A 337 -18.49 -12.47 -0.93
C VAL A 337 -19.17 -11.97 -2.22
N GLY A 338 -20.28 -11.21 -2.12
CA GLY A 338 -20.88 -10.51 -3.25
C GLY A 338 -22.02 -11.23 -3.97
N PHE A 339 -22.54 -12.34 -3.46
CA PHE A 339 -23.68 -13.05 -4.08
C PHE A 339 -24.87 -12.13 -4.32
N HIS A 340 -25.15 -11.21 -3.40
CA HIS A 340 -26.28 -10.28 -3.54
C HIS A 340 -26.18 -9.44 -4.84
N LYS A 341 -25.01 -8.89 -5.15
CA LYS A 341 -24.79 -8.11 -6.38
C LYS A 341 -24.97 -8.96 -7.63
N TYR A 342 -24.56 -10.21 -7.57
CA TYR A 342 -24.70 -11.16 -8.66
C TYR A 342 -26.16 -11.50 -8.92
N TRP A 343 -26.94 -11.81 -7.87
CA TRP A 343 -28.36 -12.14 -8.02
C TRP A 343 -29.20 -10.97 -8.54
N VAL A 344 -28.94 -9.74 -8.08
CA VAL A 344 -29.60 -8.55 -8.61
C VAL A 344 -29.28 -8.36 -10.09
N GLY A 345 -28.03 -8.56 -10.52
CA GLY A 345 -27.64 -8.48 -11.93
C GLY A 345 -28.37 -9.51 -12.80
N ILE A 346 -28.46 -10.76 -12.35
CA ILE A 346 -29.23 -11.81 -13.06
C ILE A 346 -30.72 -11.45 -13.15
N PHE A 347 -31.30 -10.94 -12.08
CA PHE A 347 -32.72 -10.55 -12.07
C PHE A 347 -33.02 -9.44 -13.08
N LEU A 348 -32.16 -8.44 -13.19
CA LEU A 348 -32.29 -7.36 -14.16
C LEU A 348 -32.17 -7.88 -15.60
N ILE A 349 -31.18 -8.74 -15.89
CA ILE A 349 -31.04 -9.37 -17.22
C ILE A 349 -32.25 -10.25 -17.55
N GLY A 350 -32.76 -11.00 -16.58
CA GLY A 350 -33.94 -11.84 -16.77
C GLY A 350 -35.23 -11.06 -16.99
N ALA A 351 -35.36 -9.88 -16.37
CA ALA A 351 -36.53 -9.02 -16.57
C ALA A 351 -36.58 -8.42 -17.98
N ASP A 352 -35.41 -8.07 -18.55
CA ASP A 352 -35.31 -7.56 -19.93
C ASP A 352 -35.63 -8.65 -20.99
N ILE A 353 -35.30 -9.92 -20.69
CA ILE A 353 -35.61 -11.05 -21.61
C ILE A 353 -37.09 -11.39 -21.61
N LEU A 354 -37.83 -11.10 -20.53
CA LEU A 354 -39.28 -11.34 -20.46
C LEU A 354 -40.11 -10.21 -21.10
N LEU A 355 -39.47 -9.13 -21.50
CA LEU A 355 -40.11 -7.98 -22.19
C LEU A 355 -39.88 -7.97 -23.70
N ILE A 356 -39.19 -8.98 -24.24
CA ILE A 356 -39.05 -9.24 -25.70
C ILE A 356 -39.88 -10.47 -26.09
#